data_b733cd54acbb9df3219381a5e31db4fd
#
_entry.id   b733cd54acbb9df3219381a5e31db4fd
#
_cell.length_a   1.000
_cell.length_b   1.000
_cell.length_c   1.000
_cell.angle_alpha   90.00
_cell.angle_beta   90.00
_cell.angle_gamma   90.00
#
_symmetry.space_group_name_H-M   'P 1'
#
loop_
_entity.id
_entity.type
_entity.pdbx_description
1 polymer ?
#
loop_
_entity_poly.entity_id
_entity_poly.type
_entity_poly.pdbx_seq_one_letter_code
_entity_poly.pdbx_strand_id
1 'polypeptide(L)'
;MIQWGAGGSTDTVMRSVTPHAEEVLGASIVMQNVTGGVGAIALNQVAEADPDGYTLLMGAENPTLYKVMGLGERDYADFIPVVLLARGAPMLVAGADAPFDDYAGMMAHIAENPGEVRFGSTGPGGLSSVVLAMIESVEGELEIIEVP
;
A
#
# COMPACT_ATOMS: atom_id res chain seq x y z
N MET A 1 -1.07 -1.96 15.48
CA MET A 1 -0.51 -0.82 14.70
C MET A 1 -0.99 -0.90 13.26
N ILE A 2 -1.31 0.21 12.63
CA ILE A 2 -1.75 0.33 11.25
C ILE A 2 -0.65 1.05 10.47
N GLN A 3 -0.08 0.42 9.46
CA GLN A 3 1.10 0.93 8.75
C GLN A 3 0.82 2.12 7.81
N TRP A 4 -0.45 2.50 7.63
CA TRP A 4 -0.88 3.59 6.75
C TRP A 4 -1.62 4.69 7.48
N GLY A 5 -1.80 5.82 6.81
CA GLY A 5 -2.49 7.00 7.35
C GLY A 5 -3.95 6.72 7.70
N ALA A 6 -4.45 7.49 8.67
CA ALA A 6 -5.84 7.44 9.08
C ALA A 6 -6.77 7.81 7.91
N GLY A 7 -7.90 7.13 7.80
CA GLY A 7 -8.88 7.29 6.72
C GLY A 7 -8.57 6.54 5.43
N GLY A 8 -7.39 5.95 5.28
CA GLY A 8 -7.08 5.05 4.18
C GLY A 8 -7.80 3.71 4.28
N SER A 9 -7.75 2.90 3.21
CA SER A 9 -8.44 1.61 3.15
C SER A 9 -8.06 0.66 4.30
N THR A 10 -6.78 0.55 4.61
CA THR A 10 -6.27 -0.29 5.70
C THR A 10 -6.81 0.15 7.07
N ASP A 11 -6.83 1.46 7.33
CA ASP A 11 -7.37 2.04 8.55
C ASP A 11 -8.89 1.83 8.66
N THR A 12 -9.61 2.06 7.56
CA THR A 12 -11.07 1.89 7.50
C THR A 12 -11.48 0.45 7.74
N VAL A 13 -10.80 -0.52 7.12
CA VAL A 13 -11.06 -1.95 7.34
C VAL A 13 -10.81 -2.32 8.81
N MET A 14 -9.69 -1.88 9.39
CA MET A 14 -9.40 -2.20 10.79
C MET A 14 -10.44 -1.59 11.73
N ARG A 15 -10.83 -0.32 11.51
CA ARG A 15 -11.86 0.34 12.34
C ARG A 15 -13.24 -0.30 12.21
N SER A 16 -13.58 -0.91 11.09
CA SER A 16 -14.85 -1.63 10.93
C SER A 16 -14.87 -2.96 11.68
N VAL A 17 -13.74 -3.62 11.81
CA VAL A 17 -13.63 -4.93 12.47
C VAL A 17 -13.41 -4.81 13.98
N THR A 18 -12.69 -3.77 14.42
CA THR A 18 -12.28 -3.61 15.83
C THR A 18 -13.44 -3.71 16.84
N PRO A 19 -14.60 -3.03 16.67
CA PRO A 19 -15.67 -3.11 17.65
C PRO A 19 -16.19 -4.54 17.88
N HIS A 20 -16.27 -5.33 16.81
CA HIS A 20 -16.68 -6.73 16.89
C HIS A 20 -15.63 -7.61 17.57
N ALA A 21 -14.36 -7.33 17.30
CA ALA A 21 -13.27 -8.03 17.94
C ALA A 21 -13.21 -7.73 19.46
N GLU A 22 -13.40 -6.46 19.85
CA GLU A 22 -13.47 -6.05 21.26
C GLU A 22 -14.60 -6.75 22.01
N GLU A 23 -15.78 -6.87 21.39
CA GLU A 23 -16.94 -7.57 21.97
C GLU A 23 -16.60 -9.04 22.26
N VAL A 24 -15.95 -9.73 21.30
CA VAL A 24 -15.60 -11.16 21.45
C VAL A 24 -14.47 -11.35 22.44
N LEU A 25 -13.47 -10.47 22.43
CA LEU A 25 -12.29 -10.57 23.30
C LEU A 25 -12.55 -10.08 24.73
N GLY A 26 -13.58 -9.26 24.93
CA GLY A 26 -13.81 -8.59 26.22
C GLY A 26 -12.69 -7.61 26.60
N ALA A 27 -11.99 -7.05 25.63
CA ALA A 27 -10.83 -6.18 25.81
C ALA A 27 -10.86 -5.04 24.79
N SER A 28 -10.32 -3.89 25.17
CA SER A 28 -10.20 -2.74 24.27
C SER A 28 -8.98 -2.86 23.34
N ILE A 29 -9.17 -2.47 22.08
CA ILE A 29 -8.10 -2.46 21.05
C ILE A 29 -7.73 -1.02 20.72
N VAL A 30 -6.51 -0.63 21.08
CA VAL A 30 -5.97 0.70 20.76
C VAL A 30 -5.38 0.68 19.36
N MET A 31 -5.98 1.43 18.45
CA MET A 31 -5.49 1.58 17.07
C MET A 31 -4.53 2.75 16.95
N GLN A 32 -3.35 2.49 16.42
CA GLN A 32 -2.33 3.50 16.17
C GLN A 32 -1.92 3.47 14.70
N ASN A 33 -2.03 4.60 14.01
CA ASN A 33 -1.50 4.78 12.67
C ASN A 33 -0.03 5.18 12.77
N VAL A 34 0.86 4.34 12.26
CA VAL A 34 2.31 4.56 12.26
C VAL A 34 2.78 4.54 10.82
N THR A 35 2.95 5.71 10.24
CA THR A 35 3.33 5.90 8.84
C THR A 35 4.84 6.07 8.67
N GLY A 36 5.32 5.93 7.44
CA GLY A 36 6.71 6.17 7.05
C GLY A 36 7.42 4.92 6.52
N GLY A 37 8.38 5.14 5.60
CA GLY A 37 9.12 4.07 4.93
C GLY A 37 8.22 3.07 4.23
N VAL A 38 7.14 3.54 3.59
CA VAL A 38 6.12 2.69 2.94
C VAL A 38 5.54 1.63 3.90
N GLY A 39 5.42 1.97 5.21
CA GLY A 39 4.93 1.08 6.26
C GLY A 39 6.02 0.31 7.02
N ALA A 40 7.28 0.41 6.63
CA ALA A 40 8.39 -0.32 7.28
C ALA A 40 8.59 0.09 8.74
N ILE A 41 8.27 1.35 9.11
CA ILE A 41 8.38 1.80 10.50
C ILE A 41 7.42 1.02 11.40
N ALA A 42 6.15 0.92 11.03
CA ALA A 42 5.16 0.16 11.81
C ALA A 42 5.53 -1.33 11.90
N LEU A 43 5.98 -1.91 10.78
CA LEU A 43 6.40 -3.30 10.71
C LEU A 43 7.56 -3.58 11.69
N ASN A 44 8.60 -2.75 11.69
CA ASN A 44 9.73 -2.91 12.59
C ASN A 44 9.34 -2.76 14.06
N GLN A 45 8.47 -1.78 14.39
CA GLN A 45 7.99 -1.60 15.77
C GLN A 45 7.22 -2.84 16.28
N VAL A 46 6.39 -3.45 15.43
CA VAL A 46 5.68 -4.68 15.83
C VAL A 46 6.64 -5.87 15.95
N ALA A 47 7.64 -5.96 15.06
CA ALA A 47 8.62 -7.02 15.11
C ALA A 47 9.57 -6.93 16.33
N GLU A 48 9.73 -5.74 16.91
CA GLU A 48 10.53 -5.49 18.12
C GLU A 48 9.69 -5.60 19.40
N ALA A 49 8.37 -5.65 19.30
CA ALA A 49 7.50 -5.84 20.45
C ALA A 49 7.55 -7.28 20.96
N ASP A 50 7.17 -7.48 22.22
CA ASP A 50 7.06 -8.80 22.81
C ASP A 50 6.06 -9.67 22.00
N PRO A 51 6.40 -10.91 21.67
CA PRO A 51 5.55 -11.80 20.88
C PRO A 51 4.43 -12.46 21.72
N ASP A 52 3.77 -11.65 22.53
CA ASP A 52 2.73 -12.05 23.49
C ASP A 52 1.29 -11.97 22.94
N GLY A 53 1.14 -11.51 21.68
CA GLY A 53 -0.15 -11.36 21.01
C GLY A 53 -0.87 -10.03 21.30
N TYR A 54 -0.30 -9.13 22.08
CA TYR A 54 -0.89 -7.83 22.40
C TYR A 54 -0.48 -6.71 21.44
N THR A 55 0.55 -6.94 20.62
CA THR A 55 0.97 -5.99 19.59
C THR A 55 0.82 -6.64 18.21
N LEU A 56 -0.13 -6.13 17.43
CA LEU A 56 -0.46 -6.67 16.11
C LEU A 56 -0.19 -5.64 15.02
N LEU A 57 0.21 -6.12 13.84
CA LEU A 57 0.32 -5.32 12.63
C LEU A 57 -0.92 -5.48 11.76
N MET A 58 -1.56 -4.37 11.41
CA MET A 58 -2.45 -4.30 10.26
C MET A 58 -1.62 -3.85 9.07
N GLY A 59 -1.15 -4.84 8.32
CA GLY A 59 -0.29 -4.66 7.16
C GLY A 59 -1.05 -4.64 5.84
N ALA A 60 -0.32 -4.43 4.77
CA ALA A 60 -0.76 -4.52 3.38
C ALA A 60 0.26 -5.36 2.58
N GLU A 61 0.30 -5.26 1.27
CA GLU A 61 1.17 -6.05 0.39
C GLU A 61 2.67 -5.70 0.50
N ASN A 62 3.00 -4.49 0.92
CA ASN A 62 4.35 -3.91 0.85
C ASN A 62 5.46 -4.68 1.55
N PRO A 63 5.25 -5.33 2.72
CA PRO A 63 6.32 -6.07 3.40
C PRO A 63 7.02 -7.13 2.54
N THR A 64 6.34 -7.68 1.55
CA THR A 64 6.94 -8.64 0.61
C THR A 64 8.00 -8.00 -0.31
N LEU A 65 7.99 -6.68 -0.44
CA LEU A 65 8.86 -5.91 -1.33
C LEU A 65 10.07 -5.31 -0.61
N TYR A 66 10.05 -5.19 0.71
CA TYR A 66 11.06 -4.41 1.45
C TYR A 66 12.48 -4.88 1.22
N LYS A 67 12.74 -6.19 1.22
CA LYS A 67 14.06 -6.74 0.95
C LYS A 67 14.52 -6.46 -0.47
N VAL A 68 13.64 -6.62 -1.44
CA VAL A 68 13.93 -6.40 -2.87
C VAL A 68 14.22 -4.92 -3.15
N MET A 69 13.50 -4.03 -2.48
CA MET A 69 13.60 -2.57 -2.65
C MET A 69 14.67 -1.93 -1.76
N GLY A 70 15.33 -2.70 -0.89
CA GLY A 70 16.28 -2.15 0.08
C GLY A 70 15.65 -1.28 1.15
N LEU A 71 14.35 -1.41 1.41
CA LEU A 71 13.60 -0.64 2.39
C LEU A 71 13.66 -1.26 3.80
N GLY A 72 14.09 -2.49 3.92
CA GLY A 72 14.23 -3.21 5.19
C GLY A 72 14.57 -4.67 4.99
N GLU A 73 15.02 -5.31 6.08
CA GLU A 73 15.44 -6.71 6.09
C GLU A 73 14.31 -7.67 6.48
N ARG A 74 13.16 -7.14 6.90
CA ARG A 74 12.01 -7.94 7.37
C ARG A 74 10.94 -8.05 6.31
N ASP A 75 10.23 -9.19 6.32
CA ASP A 75 9.06 -9.44 5.50
C ASP A 75 7.98 -10.21 6.30
N TYR A 76 6.92 -10.65 5.66
CA TYR A 76 5.86 -11.42 6.33
C TYR A 76 6.29 -12.78 6.87
N ALA A 77 7.42 -13.34 6.44
CA ALA A 77 7.95 -14.59 6.99
C ALA A 77 8.45 -14.42 8.43
N ASP A 78 8.73 -13.18 8.85
CA ASP A 78 9.14 -12.86 10.23
C ASP A 78 7.94 -12.75 11.21
N PHE A 79 6.70 -12.94 10.72
CA PHE A 79 5.47 -12.77 11.50
C PHE A 79 4.58 -14.02 11.43
N ILE A 80 3.69 -14.13 12.40
CA ILE A 80 2.61 -15.12 12.37
C ILE A 80 1.37 -14.46 11.78
N PRO A 81 0.91 -14.87 10.57
CA PRO A 81 -0.31 -14.31 9.99
C PRO A 81 -1.53 -14.80 10.79
N VAL A 82 -2.35 -13.84 11.24
CA VAL A 82 -3.56 -14.15 12.02
C VAL A 82 -4.76 -14.34 11.08
N VAL A 83 -5.01 -13.37 10.21
CA VAL A 83 -6.18 -13.41 9.30
C VAL A 83 -5.98 -12.45 8.12
N LEU A 84 -6.53 -12.79 6.96
CA LEU A 84 -6.70 -11.90 5.84
C LEU A 84 -8.06 -11.19 5.95
N LEU A 85 -8.06 -9.91 6.32
CA LEU A 85 -9.29 -9.15 6.55
C LEU A 85 -9.95 -8.65 5.26
N ALA A 86 -9.17 -8.30 4.24
CA ALA A 86 -9.68 -7.77 2.97
C ALA A 86 -8.75 -8.08 1.81
N ARG A 87 -9.31 -8.03 0.60
CA ARG A 87 -8.56 -8.01 -0.66
C ARG A 87 -9.00 -6.79 -1.47
N GLY A 88 -8.05 -6.13 -2.09
CA GLY A 88 -8.30 -5.02 -3.02
C GLY A 88 -7.64 -5.29 -4.38
N ALA A 89 -8.10 -4.59 -5.39
CA ALA A 89 -7.44 -4.52 -6.69
C ALA A 89 -7.03 -3.06 -6.93
N PRO A 90 -5.81 -2.80 -7.42
CA PRO A 90 -5.43 -1.47 -7.87
C PRO A 90 -6.26 -1.10 -9.10
N MET A 91 -6.62 0.17 -9.22
CA MET A 91 -7.29 0.72 -10.39
C MET A 91 -6.54 1.96 -10.86
N LEU A 92 -6.39 2.09 -12.17
CA LEU A 92 -6.01 3.35 -12.79
C LEU A 92 -7.25 4.24 -12.89
N VAL A 93 -7.12 5.46 -12.44
CA VAL A 93 -8.18 6.48 -12.53
C VAL A 93 -7.59 7.76 -13.11
N ALA A 94 -8.37 8.44 -13.94
CA ALA A 94 -8.04 9.75 -14.47
C ALA A 94 -9.13 10.75 -14.10
N GLY A 95 -8.79 12.05 -14.14
CA GLY A 95 -9.79 13.10 -13.99
C GLY A 95 -10.84 13.03 -15.12
N ALA A 96 -12.03 13.50 -14.86
CA ALA A 96 -13.12 13.49 -15.85
C ALA A 96 -12.84 14.39 -17.09
N ASP A 97 -11.85 15.25 -16.99
CA ASP A 97 -11.35 16.15 -18.02
C ASP A 97 -10.05 15.67 -18.69
N ALA A 98 -9.66 14.41 -18.42
CA ALA A 98 -8.50 13.82 -19.08
C ALA A 98 -8.67 13.77 -20.59
N PRO A 99 -7.61 13.98 -21.38
CA PRO A 99 -7.68 14.00 -22.84
C PRO A 99 -7.78 12.60 -23.47
N PHE A 100 -8.21 11.60 -22.72
CA PHE A 100 -8.39 10.23 -23.16
C PHE A 100 -9.54 9.55 -22.39
N ASP A 101 -10.18 8.58 -23.01
CA ASP A 101 -11.36 7.89 -22.44
C ASP A 101 -11.08 6.46 -22.00
N ASP A 102 -9.94 5.89 -22.37
CA ASP A 102 -9.58 4.52 -22.08
C ASP A 102 -8.05 4.32 -21.93
N TYR A 103 -7.64 3.10 -21.63
CA TYR A 103 -6.24 2.73 -21.46
C TYR A 103 -5.41 2.97 -22.73
N ALA A 104 -5.92 2.60 -23.89
CA ALA A 104 -5.20 2.78 -25.16
C ALA A 104 -4.98 4.27 -25.47
N GLY A 105 -6.00 5.09 -25.24
CA GLY A 105 -5.90 6.54 -25.37
C GLY A 105 -4.91 7.15 -24.36
N MET A 106 -4.89 6.66 -23.14
CA MET A 106 -3.89 7.07 -22.14
C MET A 106 -2.46 6.76 -22.61
N MET A 107 -2.20 5.56 -23.09
CA MET A 107 -0.88 5.16 -23.59
C MET A 107 -0.46 6.00 -24.80
N ALA A 108 -1.37 6.25 -25.74
CA ALA A 108 -1.11 7.13 -26.87
C ALA A 108 -0.77 8.56 -26.41
N HIS A 109 -1.54 9.09 -25.47
CA HIS A 109 -1.31 10.42 -24.91
C HIS A 109 0.05 10.53 -24.21
N ILE A 110 0.49 9.53 -23.44
CA ILE A 110 1.82 9.48 -22.82
C ILE A 110 2.92 9.52 -23.91
N ALA A 111 2.76 8.71 -24.95
CA ALA A 111 3.73 8.66 -26.05
C ALA A 111 3.84 9.98 -26.85
N GLU A 112 2.74 10.72 -26.97
CA GLU A 112 2.69 12.01 -27.64
C GLU A 112 3.19 13.17 -26.77
N ASN A 113 3.19 13.00 -25.43
CA ASN A 113 3.56 14.03 -24.46
C ASN A 113 4.57 13.51 -23.43
N PRO A 114 5.79 13.13 -23.89
CA PRO A 114 6.80 12.50 -23.02
C PRO A 114 7.20 13.45 -21.87
N GLY A 115 7.17 12.95 -20.64
CA GLY A 115 7.53 13.70 -19.45
C GLY A 115 6.52 14.75 -19.00
N GLU A 116 5.32 14.81 -19.57
CA GLU A 116 4.28 15.78 -19.18
C GLU A 116 3.17 15.17 -18.32
N VAL A 117 2.93 13.85 -18.46
CA VAL A 117 1.87 13.16 -17.75
C VAL A 117 2.30 12.87 -16.30
N ARG A 118 1.47 13.29 -15.35
CA ARG A 118 1.69 13.06 -13.92
C ARG A 118 0.92 11.84 -13.44
N PHE A 119 1.62 10.96 -12.77
CA PHE A 119 1.08 9.72 -12.23
C PHE A 119 1.15 9.75 -10.69
N GLY A 120 0.00 9.84 -10.02
CA GLY A 120 -0.06 9.81 -8.56
C GLY A 120 0.33 8.43 -8.03
N SER A 121 1.21 8.38 -7.05
CA SER A 121 1.68 7.14 -6.46
C SER A 121 1.76 7.21 -4.94
N THR A 122 2.10 6.10 -4.32
CA THR A 122 2.44 6.02 -2.89
C THR A 122 3.95 6.06 -2.65
N GLY A 123 4.72 6.43 -3.68
CA GLY A 123 6.17 6.46 -3.67
C GLY A 123 6.82 5.11 -3.96
N PRO A 124 8.15 5.10 -4.15
CA PRO A 124 8.92 3.89 -4.44
C PRO A 124 8.67 2.79 -3.41
N GLY A 125 8.39 1.57 -3.88
CA GLY A 125 8.05 0.42 -3.04
C GLY A 125 6.58 0.35 -2.63
N GLY A 126 5.76 1.32 -3.00
CA GLY A 126 4.31 1.25 -2.88
C GLY A 126 3.67 0.46 -4.02
N LEU A 127 2.41 0.02 -3.82
CA LEU A 127 1.68 -0.79 -4.81
C LEU A 127 1.58 -0.09 -6.17
N SER A 128 1.36 1.22 -6.19
CA SER A 128 1.25 2.01 -7.42
C SER A 128 2.53 1.96 -8.26
N SER A 129 3.71 2.08 -7.63
CA SER A 129 4.99 1.97 -8.35
C SER A 129 5.22 0.55 -8.89
N VAL A 130 4.77 -0.48 -8.17
CA VAL A 130 4.82 -1.87 -8.67
C VAL A 130 3.91 -2.06 -9.87
N VAL A 131 2.67 -1.55 -9.80
CA VAL A 131 1.72 -1.60 -10.92
C VAL A 131 2.27 -0.86 -12.14
N LEU A 132 2.88 0.31 -11.93
CA LEU A 132 3.55 1.06 -12.99
C LEU A 132 4.66 0.24 -13.64
N ALA A 133 5.56 -0.35 -12.86
CA ALA A 133 6.62 -1.23 -13.37
C ALA A 133 6.07 -2.45 -14.13
N MET A 134 4.92 -3.00 -13.72
CA MET A 134 4.23 -4.06 -14.46
C MET A 134 3.71 -3.56 -15.81
N ILE A 135 3.15 -2.36 -15.88
CA ILE A 135 2.74 -1.74 -17.15
C ILE A 135 3.95 -1.55 -18.05
N GLU A 136 5.02 -0.96 -17.54
CA GLU A 136 6.27 -0.75 -18.29
C GLU A 136 6.92 -2.05 -18.79
N SER A 137 6.74 -3.15 -18.07
CA SER A 137 7.23 -4.46 -18.50
C SER A 137 6.54 -4.98 -19.78
N VAL A 138 5.35 -4.48 -20.09
CA VAL A 138 4.55 -4.88 -21.25
C VAL A 138 4.62 -3.83 -22.36
N GLU A 139 4.48 -2.56 -21.99
CA GLU A 139 4.36 -1.45 -22.95
C GLU A 139 5.72 -0.80 -23.29
N GLY A 140 6.76 -1.06 -22.49
CA GLY A 140 8.03 -0.35 -22.55
C GLY A 140 8.09 0.79 -21.54
N GLU A 141 9.27 1.42 -21.43
CA GLU A 141 9.50 2.54 -20.52
C GLU A 141 8.55 3.71 -20.82
N LEU A 142 7.92 4.25 -19.77
CA LEU A 142 6.99 5.36 -19.87
C LEU A 142 7.65 6.63 -19.39
N GLU A 143 7.72 7.63 -20.26
CA GLU A 143 8.22 8.96 -19.88
C GLU A 143 7.14 9.76 -19.16
N ILE A 144 6.94 9.46 -17.86
CA ILE A 144 5.96 10.09 -16.98
C ILE A 144 6.63 10.73 -15.76
N ILE A 145 5.90 11.59 -15.04
CA ILE A 145 6.29 12.16 -13.75
C ILE A 145 5.53 11.42 -12.65
N GLU A 146 6.22 10.57 -11.89
CA GLU A 146 5.64 9.96 -10.70
C GLU A 146 5.57 10.98 -9.56
N VAL A 147 4.39 11.16 -8.97
CA VAL A 147 4.12 12.10 -7.87
C VAL A 147 3.66 11.31 -6.66
N PRO A 148 4.48 11.15 -5.61
CA PRO A 148 4.15 10.44 -4.38
C PRO A 148 3.21 11.22 -3.45
#